data_7c27051824ec764dfc2a86e5366c729a
#
_entry.id   7c27051824ec764dfc2a86e5366c729a
#
_cell.length_a   1.000
_cell.length_b   1.000
_cell.length_c   1.000
_cell.angle_alpha   90.00
_cell.angle_beta   90.00
_cell.angle_gamma   90.00
#
_symmetry.space_group_name_H-M   'P 1'
#
loop_
_entity.id
_entity.type
_entity.pdbx_description
1 polymer ?
#
loop_
_entity_poly.entity_id
_entity_poly.type
_entity_poly.pdbx_seq_one_letter_code
_entity_poly.pdbx_strand_id
1 'polypeptide(L)'
;DKIPFHGVGMQYIAFAKEKPELYYLLFLSDRGNQSHYAMDELKRTQDLVRESLKEIYRMDDFTADCFFRDLWLVAHSIATLMVTGGCSYTQDEISTILAECSLSICKAYKEIDGLVEGTYDRDSEFKKIIYT
;
A
#
# COMPACT_ATOMS: atom_id res chain seq x y z
N ASP A 1 -2.21 5.13 16.74
CA ASP A 1 -2.91 5.17 15.47
C ASP A 1 -4.01 4.13 15.46
N LYS A 2 -5.22 4.56 15.12
CA LYS A 2 -6.37 3.66 15.18
C LYS A 2 -6.46 2.71 14.00
N ILE A 3 -5.77 3.01 12.91
CA ILE A 3 -5.81 2.20 11.70
C ILE A 3 -4.45 1.57 11.51
N PRO A 4 -4.32 0.25 11.77
CA PRO A 4 -2.99 -0.41 11.76
C PRO A 4 -2.21 -0.21 10.47
N PHE A 5 -2.88 -0.17 9.33
CA PHE A 5 -2.16 0.00 8.07
C PHE A 5 -1.51 1.38 7.98
N HIS A 6 -2.21 2.44 8.42
CA HIS A 6 -1.64 3.79 8.38
C HIS A 6 -0.37 3.85 9.23
N GLY A 7 -0.41 3.27 10.43
CA GLY A 7 0.76 3.21 11.29
C GLY A 7 1.92 2.44 10.67
N VAL A 8 1.64 1.28 10.07
CA VAL A 8 2.66 0.48 9.40
C VAL A 8 3.26 1.24 8.23
N GLY A 9 2.42 1.88 7.41
CA GLY A 9 2.89 2.67 6.28
C GLY A 9 3.77 3.84 6.72
N MET A 10 3.37 4.55 7.75
CA MET A 10 4.16 5.66 8.28
C MET A 10 5.48 5.18 8.86
N GLN A 11 5.51 4.04 9.54
CA GLN A 11 6.75 3.47 10.06
C GLN A 11 7.69 3.04 8.96
N TYR A 12 7.17 2.46 7.89
CA TYR A 12 7.97 2.05 6.74
C TYR A 12 8.64 3.27 6.10
N ILE A 13 7.89 4.33 5.92
CA ILE A 13 8.41 5.59 5.35
C ILE A 13 9.43 6.23 6.29
N ALA A 14 9.16 6.21 7.60
CA ALA A 14 10.11 6.73 8.59
C ALA A 14 11.42 5.96 8.53
N PHE A 15 11.38 4.64 8.37
CA PHE A 15 12.59 3.84 8.22
C PHE A 15 13.40 4.29 7.01
N ALA A 16 12.75 4.51 5.86
CA ALA A 16 13.44 4.98 4.66
C ALA A 16 14.07 6.36 4.86
N LYS A 17 13.37 7.24 5.58
CA LYS A 17 13.85 8.59 5.86
C LYS A 17 15.03 8.59 6.82
N GLU A 18 14.95 7.80 7.88
CA GLU A 18 15.97 7.79 8.94
C GLU A 18 17.19 6.95 8.58
N LYS A 19 17.00 5.90 7.80
CA LYS A 19 18.07 4.96 7.44
C LYS A 19 18.07 4.69 5.94
N PRO A 20 18.27 5.72 5.11
CA PRO A 20 18.16 5.58 3.66
C PRO A 20 19.18 4.60 3.07
N GLU A 21 20.38 4.53 3.63
CA GLU A 21 21.39 3.60 3.12
C GLU A 21 20.99 2.15 3.36
N LEU A 22 20.44 1.87 4.54
CA LEU A 22 19.96 0.53 4.85
C LEU A 22 18.74 0.17 3.99
N TYR A 23 17.83 1.13 3.81
CA TYR A 23 16.67 0.93 2.93
C TYR A 23 17.12 0.60 1.51
N TYR A 24 18.08 1.39 0.98
CA TYR A 24 18.59 1.14 -0.36
C TYR A 24 19.21 -0.26 -0.46
N LEU A 25 20.01 -0.64 0.52
CA LEU A 25 20.66 -1.96 0.54
C LEU A 25 19.65 -3.10 0.54
N LEU A 26 18.60 -2.98 1.35
CA LEU A 26 17.61 -4.04 1.50
C LEU A 26 16.65 -4.15 0.33
N PHE A 27 16.21 -3.03 -0.24
CA PHE A 27 15.08 -3.03 -1.18
C PHE A 27 15.45 -2.62 -2.60
N LEU A 28 16.50 -1.85 -2.80
CA LEU A 28 16.78 -1.23 -4.09
C LEU A 28 18.07 -1.69 -4.75
N SER A 29 19.01 -2.23 -3.98
CA SER A 29 20.28 -2.65 -4.56
C SER A 29 20.13 -3.95 -5.34
N ASP A 30 20.94 -4.12 -6.38
CA ASP A 30 21.05 -5.39 -7.08
C ASP A 30 21.86 -6.36 -6.22
N ARG A 31 21.19 -7.36 -5.70
CA ARG A 31 21.79 -8.37 -4.84
C ARG A 31 21.82 -9.72 -5.53
N GLY A 32 21.86 -9.72 -6.84
CA GLY A 32 21.86 -10.94 -7.61
C GLY A 32 20.59 -11.75 -7.41
N ASN A 33 20.72 -12.98 -6.94
CA ASN A 33 19.56 -13.85 -6.74
C ASN A 33 18.69 -13.46 -5.56
N GLN A 34 19.01 -12.37 -4.86
CA GLN A 34 18.21 -11.88 -3.72
C GLN A 34 17.32 -10.72 -4.11
N SER A 35 16.98 -10.58 -5.39
CA SER A 35 16.21 -9.48 -5.94
C SER A 35 14.74 -9.45 -5.49
N HIS A 36 14.28 -10.46 -4.73
CA HIS A 36 12.88 -10.55 -4.31
C HIS A 36 12.63 -10.11 -2.88
N TYR A 37 13.61 -9.46 -2.24
CA TYR A 37 13.48 -9.10 -0.83
C TYR A 37 12.26 -8.23 -0.56
N ALA A 38 11.99 -7.25 -1.42
CA ALA A 38 10.84 -6.36 -1.22
C ALA A 38 9.52 -7.13 -1.29
N MET A 39 9.39 -8.05 -2.25
CA MET A 39 8.18 -8.86 -2.39
C MET A 39 8.01 -9.83 -1.23
N ASP A 40 9.10 -10.38 -0.73
CA ASP A 40 9.07 -11.24 0.45
C ASP A 40 8.62 -10.46 1.68
N GLU A 41 9.08 -9.22 1.82
CA GLU A 41 8.67 -8.35 2.92
C GLU A 41 7.19 -7.98 2.83
N LEU A 42 6.69 -7.70 1.63
CA LEU A 42 5.26 -7.46 1.43
C LEU A 42 4.46 -8.64 1.94
N LYS A 43 4.85 -9.85 1.53
CA LYS A 43 4.11 -11.06 1.88
C LYS A 43 4.16 -11.36 3.37
N ARG A 44 5.32 -11.19 3.98
CA ARG A 44 5.51 -11.40 5.41
C ARG A 44 4.64 -10.44 6.23
N THR A 45 4.64 -9.15 5.86
CA THR A 45 3.86 -8.15 6.56
C THR A 45 2.35 -8.37 6.31
N GLN A 46 1.98 -8.75 5.09
CA GLN A 46 0.61 -9.10 4.76
C GLN A 46 0.08 -10.20 5.69
N ASP A 47 0.86 -11.25 5.88
CA ASP A 47 0.46 -12.34 6.77
C ASP A 47 0.29 -11.87 8.22
N LEU A 48 1.15 -10.96 8.66
CA LEU A 48 1.10 -10.44 10.03
C LEU A 48 -0.13 -9.58 10.29
N VAL A 49 -0.56 -8.77 9.32
CA VAL A 49 -1.63 -7.79 9.54
C VAL A 49 -3.00 -8.24 9.04
N ARG A 50 -3.08 -9.38 8.36
CA ARG A 50 -4.33 -9.84 7.72
C ARG A 50 -5.50 -9.87 8.67
N GLU A 51 -5.35 -10.49 9.84
CA GLU A 51 -6.46 -10.62 10.77
C GLU A 51 -6.94 -9.27 11.29
N SER A 52 -6.03 -8.36 11.55
CA SER A 52 -6.39 -7.00 11.97
C SER A 52 -7.13 -6.26 10.88
N LEU A 53 -6.69 -6.36 9.63
CA LEU A 53 -7.36 -5.71 8.50
C LEU A 53 -8.76 -6.27 8.28
N LYS A 54 -8.90 -7.59 8.36
CA LYS A 54 -10.21 -8.22 8.23
C LYS A 54 -11.20 -7.68 9.27
N GLU A 55 -10.75 -7.56 10.50
CA GLU A 55 -11.60 -7.11 11.58
C GLU A 55 -11.94 -5.63 11.46
N ILE A 56 -10.94 -4.78 11.25
CA ILE A 56 -11.13 -3.33 11.24
C ILE A 56 -11.92 -2.88 10.01
N TYR A 57 -11.57 -3.41 8.84
CA TYR A 57 -12.20 -3.00 7.59
C TYR A 57 -13.35 -3.91 7.17
N ARG A 58 -13.60 -4.96 7.92
CA ARG A 58 -14.66 -5.94 7.64
C ARG A 58 -14.52 -6.53 6.25
N MET A 59 -13.38 -7.11 5.99
CA MET A 59 -13.03 -7.74 4.72
C MET A 59 -12.78 -9.22 4.92
N ASP A 60 -12.96 -10.01 3.85
CA ASP A 60 -12.51 -11.40 3.85
C ASP A 60 -10.99 -11.45 3.59
N ASP A 61 -10.42 -12.65 3.63
CA ASP A 61 -8.98 -12.85 3.47
C ASP A 61 -8.47 -12.27 2.17
N PHE A 62 -9.12 -12.60 1.06
CA PHE A 62 -8.64 -12.19 -0.25
C PHE A 62 -8.71 -10.68 -0.43
N THR A 63 -9.80 -10.06 -0.02
CA THR A 63 -9.98 -8.61 -0.11
C THR A 63 -8.96 -7.88 0.76
N ALA A 64 -8.74 -8.38 1.98
CA ALA A 64 -7.74 -7.80 2.88
C ALA A 64 -6.35 -7.86 2.28
N ASP A 65 -6.00 -8.97 1.64
CA ASP A 65 -4.69 -9.12 1.00
C ASP A 65 -4.53 -8.17 -0.18
N CYS A 66 -5.55 -8.01 -1.01
CA CYS A 66 -5.50 -7.05 -2.12
C CYS A 66 -5.40 -5.61 -1.62
N PHE A 67 -6.16 -5.28 -0.60
CA PHE A 67 -6.14 -3.95 0.02
C PHE A 67 -4.75 -3.63 0.56
N PHE A 68 -4.18 -4.57 1.32
CA PHE A 68 -2.83 -4.39 1.86
C PHE A 68 -1.79 -4.23 0.77
N ARG A 69 -1.82 -5.11 -0.24
CA ARG A 69 -0.89 -5.05 -1.36
C ARG A 69 -0.86 -3.67 -2.00
N ASP A 70 -2.04 -3.13 -2.31
CA ASP A 70 -2.14 -1.85 -3.00
C ASP A 70 -1.58 -0.71 -2.15
N LEU A 71 -1.90 -0.70 -0.86
CA LEU A 71 -1.42 0.32 0.04
C LEU A 71 0.07 0.19 0.34
N TRP A 72 0.56 -1.05 0.44
CA TRP A 72 1.99 -1.28 0.63
C TRP A 72 2.80 -0.75 -0.56
N LEU A 73 2.28 -0.96 -1.78
CA LEU A 73 2.96 -0.45 -2.96
C LEU A 73 3.02 1.08 -2.97
N VAL A 74 1.97 1.75 -2.52
CA VAL A 74 1.99 3.21 -2.37
C VAL A 74 3.05 3.63 -1.35
N ALA A 75 3.07 3.01 -0.18
CA ALA A 75 4.05 3.33 0.86
C ALA A 75 5.48 3.07 0.38
N HIS A 76 5.70 1.95 -0.31
CA HIS A 76 7.00 1.61 -0.86
C HIS A 76 7.46 2.63 -1.91
N SER A 77 6.54 3.10 -2.75
CA SER A 77 6.85 4.13 -3.75
C SER A 77 7.32 5.42 -3.10
N ILE A 78 6.63 5.86 -2.07
CA ILE A 78 7.00 7.08 -1.33
C ILE A 78 8.37 6.91 -0.68
N ALA A 79 8.58 5.78 -0.01
CA ALA A 79 9.85 5.48 0.64
C ALA A 79 11.01 5.46 -0.37
N THR A 80 10.78 4.86 -1.53
CA THR A 80 11.78 4.81 -2.60
C THR A 80 12.11 6.20 -3.12
N LEU A 81 11.10 7.05 -3.32
CA LEU A 81 11.32 8.44 -3.75
C LEU A 81 12.16 9.20 -2.73
N MET A 82 11.93 8.97 -1.44
CA MET A 82 12.73 9.62 -0.39
C MET A 82 14.19 9.23 -0.47
N VAL A 83 14.46 7.97 -0.77
CA VAL A 83 15.84 7.44 -0.78
C VAL A 83 16.57 7.79 -2.08
N THR A 84 15.89 7.78 -3.21
CA THR A 84 16.53 7.89 -4.52
C THR A 84 16.37 9.25 -5.20
N GLY A 85 15.25 9.92 -4.99
CA GLY A 85 14.92 11.11 -5.78
C GLY A 85 14.68 12.37 -4.97
N GLY A 86 14.76 12.27 -3.65
CA GLY A 86 14.45 13.43 -2.82
C GLY A 86 12.97 13.77 -2.87
N CYS A 87 12.18 13.03 -2.14
CA CYS A 87 10.75 13.30 -2.02
C CYS A 87 10.52 14.68 -1.40
N SER A 88 9.75 15.53 -2.08
CA SER A 88 9.47 16.88 -1.62
C SER A 88 8.24 16.99 -0.73
N TYR A 89 7.52 15.89 -0.50
CA TYR A 89 6.34 15.91 0.35
C TYR A 89 6.71 16.03 1.82
N THR A 90 5.93 16.82 2.55
CA THR A 90 6.05 16.90 3.99
C THR A 90 5.46 15.66 4.64
N GLN A 91 5.74 15.48 5.94
CA GLN A 91 5.16 14.38 6.72
C GLN A 91 3.64 14.43 6.70
N ASP A 92 3.06 15.62 6.83
CA ASP A 92 1.60 15.78 6.80
C ASP A 92 1.03 15.42 5.43
N GLU A 93 1.71 15.82 4.36
CA GLU A 93 1.27 15.47 3.01
C GLU A 93 1.31 13.96 2.79
N ILE A 94 2.36 13.29 3.25
CA ILE A 94 2.48 11.84 3.15
C ILE A 94 1.36 11.16 3.92
N SER A 95 1.07 11.62 5.13
CA SER A 95 -0.01 11.08 5.94
C SER A 95 -1.36 11.22 5.22
N THR A 96 -1.59 12.37 4.60
CA THR A 96 -2.81 12.62 3.84
C THR A 96 -2.92 11.70 2.63
N ILE A 97 -1.83 11.53 1.87
CA ILE A 97 -1.81 10.64 0.71
C ILE A 97 -2.16 9.22 1.12
N LEU A 98 -1.55 8.71 2.19
CA LEU A 98 -1.83 7.35 2.67
C LEU A 98 -3.27 7.19 3.11
N ALA A 99 -3.81 8.18 3.83
CA ALA A 99 -5.20 8.14 4.30
C ALA A 99 -6.18 8.16 3.13
N GLU A 100 -5.96 9.03 2.16
CA GLU A 100 -6.84 9.15 0.99
C GLU A 100 -6.76 7.91 0.11
N CYS A 101 -5.58 7.34 -0.08
CA CYS A 101 -5.45 6.09 -0.81
C CYS A 101 -6.18 4.95 -0.10
N SER A 102 -6.04 4.88 1.23
CA SER A 102 -6.74 3.86 2.02
C SER A 102 -8.25 3.95 1.86
N LEU A 103 -8.78 5.18 1.97
CA LEU A 103 -10.21 5.41 1.82
C LEU A 103 -10.69 5.04 0.42
N SER A 104 -9.99 5.49 -0.61
CA SER A 104 -10.36 5.27 -2.00
C SER A 104 -10.34 3.80 -2.38
N ILE A 105 -9.29 3.11 -1.99
CA ILE A 105 -9.13 1.69 -2.33
C ILE A 105 -10.14 0.85 -1.55
N CYS A 106 -10.34 1.13 -0.27
CA CYS A 106 -11.33 0.43 0.53
C CYS A 106 -12.73 0.60 -0.08
N LYS A 107 -13.07 1.82 -0.45
CA LYS A 107 -14.36 2.12 -1.07
C LYS A 107 -14.54 1.34 -2.37
N ALA A 108 -13.51 1.31 -3.21
CA ALA A 108 -13.57 0.60 -4.48
C ALA A 108 -13.81 -0.90 -4.26
N TYR A 109 -13.06 -1.53 -3.37
CA TYR A 109 -13.23 -2.96 -3.11
C TYR A 109 -14.58 -3.30 -2.52
N LYS A 110 -15.19 -2.40 -1.78
CA LYS A 110 -16.48 -2.66 -1.14
C LYS A 110 -17.68 -2.29 -2.01
N GLU A 111 -17.54 -1.32 -2.90
CA GLU A 111 -18.69 -0.77 -3.62
C GLU A 111 -18.76 -1.09 -5.10
N ILE A 112 -17.65 -1.51 -5.71
CA ILE A 112 -17.66 -1.89 -7.13
C ILE A 112 -17.90 -3.37 -7.24
N ASP A 113 -19.07 -3.74 -7.75
CA ASP A 113 -19.43 -5.14 -7.93
C ASP A 113 -18.46 -5.83 -8.89
N GLY A 114 -17.94 -6.97 -8.47
CA GLY A 114 -17.05 -7.78 -9.29
C GLY A 114 -15.59 -7.33 -9.28
N LEU A 115 -15.25 -6.26 -8.55
CA LEU A 115 -13.87 -5.79 -8.53
C LEU A 115 -12.94 -6.81 -7.91
N VAL A 116 -13.31 -7.35 -6.75
CA VAL A 116 -12.51 -8.35 -6.03
C VAL A 116 -12.40 -9.63 -6.87
N GLU A 117 -13.51 -10.08 -7.46
CA GLU A 117 -13.56 -11.32 -8.25
C GLU A 117 -12.93 -11.15 -9.64
N GLY A 118 -12.67 -9.92 -10.07
CA GLY A 118 -12.14 -9.67 -11.40
C GLY A 118 -13.18 -9.79 -12.51
N THR A 119 -14.46 -9.74 -12.17
CA THR A 119 -15.55 -9.91 -13.14
C THR A 119 -16.20 -8.59 -13.54
N TYR A 120 -15.72 -7.47 -13.00
CA TYR A 120 -16.26 -6.15 -13.32
C TYR A 120 -15.90 -5.74 -14.74
N ASP A 121 -16.73 -4.88 -15.34
CA ASP A 121 -16.44 -4.26 -16.63
C ASP A 121 -15.77 -2.92 -16.38
N ARG A 122 -14.46 -2.86 -16.64
CA ARG A 122 -13.65 -1.69 -16.33
C ARG A 122 -14.15 -0.44 -17.04
N ASP A 123 -14.43 -0.54 -18.33
CA ASP A 123 -14.86 0.60 -19.11
C ASP A 123 -16.21 1.13 -18.63
N SER A 124 -17.12 0.25 -18.31
CA SER A 124 -18.43 0.61 -17.77
C SER A 124 -18.30 1.32 -16.43
N GLU A 125 -17.44 0.81 -15.54
CA GLU A 125 -17.22 1.43 -14.23
C GLU A 125 -16.60 2.82 -14.36
N PHE A 126 -15.61 2.99 -15.25
CA PHE A 126 -15.04 4.30 -15.49
C PHE A 126 -16.06 5.29 -16.05
N LYS A 127 -16.93 4.85 -16.96
CA LYS A 127 -17.97 5.72 -17.51
C LYS A 127 -18.93 6.21 -16.44
N LYS A 128 -19.30 5.36 -15.49
CA LYS A 128 -20.15 5.75 -14.37
C LYS A 128 -19.54 6.89 -13.55
N ILE A 129 -18.25 6.84 -13.34
CA ILE A 129 -17.53 7.84 -12.54
C ILE A 129 -17.33 9.13 -13.33
N ILE A 130 -16.88 9.01 -14.59
CA ILE A 130 -16.49 10.14 -15.41
C ILE A 130 -17.72 10.99 -15.81
N TYR A 131 -18.83 10.35 -16.10
CA TYR A 131 -20.02 11.00 -16.60
C TYR A 131 -21.11 11.21 -15.54
N THR A 132 -20.75 11.17 -14.31
CA THR A 132 -21.68 11.42 -13.20
C THR A 132 -21.98 12.92 -13.08
#